data_3c889f0ce7091c0d124db78b86cd47f8
#
_entry.id   3c889f0ce7091c0d124db78b86cd47f8
#
_cell.length_a   1.000
_cell.length_b   1.000
_cell.length_c   1.000
_cell.angle_alpha   90.00
_cell.angle_beta   90.00
_cell.angle_gamma   90.00
#
_symmetry.space_group_name_H-M   'P 1'
#
loop_
_entity.id
_entity.type
_entity.pdbx_description
1 polymer ?
#
loop_
_entity_poly.entity_id
_entity_poly.type
_entity_poly.pdbx_seq_one_letter_code
_entity_poly.pdbx_strand_id
1 'polypeptide(L)'
;MQKLSIIRFKPKPGCLDEFAANLSAYNGTKHRVFHLMKSGDELHAIVIRDADILAEDAADGVKFLDGQRHLLQEFDSVNRHTIPLSVDLIHSTVK
;
A
#
# COMPACT_ATOMS: atom_id res chain seq x y z
N MET A 1 4.09 -18.28 8.27
CA MET A 1 4.41 -16.95 8.81
C MET A 1 3.72 -15.88 7.98
N GLN A 2 3.21 -14.87 8.62
CA GLN A 2 2.60 -13.74 7.93
C GLN A 2 3.49 -12.50 8.01
N LYS A 3 3.41 -11.68 6.98
CA LYS A 3 4.09 -10.39 6.91
C LYS A 3 3.07 -9.26 6.92
N LEU A 4 3.37 -8.19 7.63
CA LEU A 4 2.60 -6.97 7.60
C LEU A 4 3.39 -5.91 6.84
N SER A 5 2.76 -5.30 5.84
CA SER A 5 3.33 -4.18 5.11
C SER A 5 2.54 -2.91 5.41
N ILE A 6 3.27 -1.83 5.65
CA ILE A 6 2.70 -0.49 5.75
C ILE A 6 3.29 0.30 4.59
N ILE A 7 2.43 0.88 3.76
CA ILE A 7 2.85 1.61 2.57
C ILE A 7 2.28 3.02 2.64
N ARG A 8 3.14 4.02 2.57
CA ARG A 8 2.74 5.43 2.58
C ARG A 8 2.64 5.96 1.15
N PHE A 9 1.59 6.72 0.90
CA PHE A 9 1.37 7.42 -0.37
C PHE A 9 1.04 8.88 -0.08
N LYS A 10 1.48 9.77 -0.97
CA LYS A 10 1.18 11.20 -0.85
C LYS A 10 0.53 11.70 -2.13
N PRO A 11 -0.81 11.62 -2.23
CA PRO A 11 -1.51 12.10 -3.42
C PRO A 11 -1.26 13.58 -3.68
N LYS A 12 -1.25 13.95 -4.96
CA LYS A 12 -1.19 15.36 -5.36
C LYS A 12 -2.46 16.08 -4.89
N PRO A 13 -2.41 17.43 -4.68
CA PRO A 13 -3.60 18.20 -4.34
C PRO A 13 -4.75 17.90 -5.31
N GLY A 14 -5.92 17.58 -4.76
CA GLY A 14 -7.11 17.25 -5.55
C GLY A 14 -7.16 15.80 -6.07
N CYS A 15 -6.12 14.98 -5.84
CA CYS A 15 -6.07 13.60 -6.35
C CYS A 15 -6.29 12.53 -5.28
N LEU A 16 -6.46 12.93 -4.02
CA LEU A 16 -6.57 11.98 -2.93
C LEU A 16 -7.76 11.04 -3.10
N ASP A 17 -8.94 11.59 -3.40
CA ASP A 17 -10.16 10.79 -3.52
C ASP A 17 -10.09 9.83 -4.70
N GLU A 18 -9.56 10.29 -5.84
CA GLU A 18 -9.39 9.43 -7.02
C GLU A 18 -8.41 8.29 -6.73
N PHE A 19 -7.26 8.61 -6.15
CA PHE A 19 -6.27 7.59 -5.81
C PHE A 19 -6.82 6.60 -4.79
N ALA A 20 -7.51 7.09 -3.76
CA ALA A 20 -8.11 6.22 -2.74
C ALA A 20 -9.15 5.28 -3.36
N ALA A 21 -9.99 5.78 -4.27
CA ALA A 21 -10.97 4.96 -4.97
C ALA A 21 -10.29 3.89 -5.84
N ASN A 22 -9.24 4.27 -6.58
CA ASN A 22 -8.50 3.34 -7.43
C ASN A 22 -7.82 2.25 -6.60
N LEU A 23 -7.21 2.64 -5.48
CA LEU A 23 -6.52 1.70 -4.60
C LEU A 23 -7.50 0.76 -3.90
N SER A 24 -8.67 1.26 -3.50
CA SER A 24 -9.71 0.45 -2.89
C SER A 24 -10.30 -0.56 -3.88
N ALA A 25 -10.40 -0.18 -5.15
CA ALA A 25 -10.85 -1.06 -6.22
C ALA A 25 -9.79 -2.10 -6.60
N TYR A 26 -8.51 -1.77 -6.41
CA TYR A 26 -7.42 -2.73 -6.56
C TYR A 26 -7.46 -3.68 -5.37
N ASN A 27 -8.14 -4.77 -5.57
CA ASN A 27 -8.31 -5.77 -4.52
C ASN A 27 -7.44 -6.97 -4.89
N GLY A 28 -6.18 -6.91 -4.49
CA GLY A 28 -5.28 -8.03 -4.66
C GLY A 28 -5.88 -9.26 -3.97
N THR A 29 -6.06 -10.33 -4.70
CA THR A 29 -6.68 -11.54 -4.17
C THR A 29 -5.72 -12.36 -3.32
N LYS A 30 -4.46 -11.97 -3.28
CA LYS A 30 -3.39 -12.75 -2.63
C LYS A 30 -3.16 -12.37 -1.17
N HIS A 31 -3.56 -11.17 -0.75
CA HIS A 31 -3.41 -10.77 0.63
C HIS A 31 -4.69 -11.06 1.43
N ARG A 32 -4.52 -11.30 2.72
CA ARG A 32 -5.61 -11.66 3.63
C ARG A 32 -6.34 -10.45 4.18
N VAL A 33 -5.63 -9.36 4.39
CA VAL A 33 -6.16 -8.14 4.99
C VAL A 33 -5.63 -6.95 4.22
N PHE A 34 -6.50 -5.99 3.96
CA PHE A 34 -6.14 -4.71 3.38
C PHE A 34 -6.92 -3.61 4.09
N HIS A 35 -6.21 -2.66 4.66
CA HIS A 35 -6.81 -1.46 5.24
C HIS A 35 -6.20 -0.22 4.60
N LEU A 36 -7.05 0.76 4.33
CA LEU A 36 -6.62 2.04 3.79
C LEU A 36 -7.00 3.13 4.79
N MET A 37 -6.02 3.95 5.17
CA MET A 37 -6.19 4.99 6.17
C MET A 37 -5.77 6.33 5.61
N LYS A 38 -6.46 7.38 6.04
CA LYS A 38 -6.11 8.76 5.70
C LYS A 38 -5.42 9.41 6.91
N SER A 39 -4.29 10.05 6.66
CA SER A 39 -3.55 10.81 7.66
C SER A 39 -3.15 12.15 7.05
N GLY A 40 -3.96 13.20 7.31
CA GLY A 40 -3.73 14.50 6.69
C GLY A 40 -3.88 14.43 5.18
N ASP A 41 -2.80 14.75 4.46
CA ASP A 41 -2.73 14.68 3.00
C ASP A 41 -2.12 13.38 2.49
N GLU A 42 -1.81 12.43 3.39
CA GLU A 42 -1.26 11.12 3.04
C GLU A 42 -2.32 10.02 3.15
N LEU A 43 -2.09 8.96 2.39
CA LEU A 43 -2.81 7.70 2.54
C LEU A 43 -1.83 6.62 2.95
N HIS A 44 -2.22 5.79 3.89
CA HIS A 44 -1.44 4.66 4.38
C HIS A 44 -2.22 3.38 4.16
N ALA A 45 -1.60 2.40 3.53
CA ALA A 45 -2.18 1.07 3.34
C ALA A 45 -1.53 0.08 4.30
N ILE A 46 -2.34 -0.74 4.95
CA ILE A 46 -1.87 -1.88 5.75
C ILE A 46 -2.30 -3.15 5.03
N VAL A 47 -1.32 -4.01 4.75
CA VAL A 47 -1.54 -5.27 4.04
C VAL A 47 -0.97 -6.40 4.88
N ILE A 48 -1.76 -7.44 5.13
CA ILE A 48 -1.29 -8.66 5.79
C ILE A 48 -1.43 -9.81 4.81
N ARG A 49 -0.33 -10.54 4.59
CA ARG A 49 -0.26 -11.65 3.65
C ARG A 49 0.73 -12.70 4.14
N ASP A 50 0.63 -13.90 3.58
CA ASP A 50 1.57 -14.95 3.90
C ASP A 50 2.95 -14.61 3.33
N ALA A 51 4.00 -14.99 4.05
CA ALA A 51 5.37 -14.64 3.68
C ALA A 51 5.78 -15.21 2.32
N ASP A 52 5.27 -16.38 1.96
CA ASP A 52 5.61 -17.05 0.71
C ASP A 52 5.07 -16.36 -0.54
N ILE A 53 4.03 -15.52 -0.41
CA ILE A 53 3.46 -14.78 -1.54
C ILE A 53 3.88 -13.31 -1.56
N LEU A 54 4.69 -12.88 -0.58
CA LEU A 54 5.03 -11.46 -0.41
C LEU A 54 5.65 -10.86 -1.68
N ALA A 55 6.64 -11.53 -2.24
CA ALA A 55 7.35 -11.00 -3.41
C ALA A 55 6.44 -10.88 -4.63
N GLU A 56 5.60 -11.87 -4.86
CA GLU A 56 4.67 -11.88 -5.99
C GLU A 56 3.59 -10.82 -5.83
N ASP A 57 3.00 -10.72 -4.64
CA ASP A 57 1.97 -9.73 -4.37
C ASP A 57 2.54 -8.31 -4.44
N ALA A 58 3.75 -8.09 -3.94
CA ALA A 58 4.42 -6.80 -4.03
C ALA A 58 4.71 -6.42 -5.47
N ALA A 59 5.10 -7.36 -6.31
CA ALA A 59 5.34 -7.13 -7.73
C ALA A 59 4.05 -6.71 -8.45
N ASP A 60 2.92 -7.34 -8.13
CA ASP A 60 1.62 -6.96 -8.66
C ASP A 60 1.24 -5.54 -8.21
N GLY A 61 1.53 -5.20 -6.96
CA GLY A 61 1.29 -3.86 -6.42
C GLY A 61 2.10 -2.79 -7.15
N VAL A 62 3.35 -3.08 -7.51
CA VAL A 62 4.19 -2.16 -8.27
C VAL A 62 3.60 -1.92 -9.66
N LYS A 63 3.11 -2.96 -10.33
CA LYS A 63 2.45 -2.80 -11.63
C LYS A 63 1.23 -1.90 -11.55
N PHE A 64 0.40 -2.09 -10.53
CA PHE A 64 -0.73 -1.21 -10.28
C PHE A 64 -0.26 0.23 -10.04
N LEU A 65 0.74 0.40 -9.18
CA LEU A 65 1.28 1.71 -8.82
C LEU A 65 1.80 2.46 -10.06
N ASP A 66 2.45 1.76 -10.98
CA ASP A 66 2.99 2.38 -12.20
C ASP A 66 1.90 3.10 -12.99
N GLY A 67 0.66 2.61 -12.96
CA GLY A 67 -0.48 3.27 -13.58
C GLY A 67 -1.05 4.44 -12.76
N GLN A 68 -0.61 4.62 -11.52
CA GLN A 68 -1.14 5.63 -10.60
C GLN A 68 -0.15 6.73 -10.26
N ARG A 69 1.11 6.66 -10.72
CA ARG A 69 2.17 7.59 -10.30
C ARG A 69 1.85 9.04 -10.63
N HIS A 70 1.08 9.28 -11.68
CA HIS A 70 0.67 10.63 -12.08
C HIS A 70 -0.23 11.31 -11.04
N LEU A 71 -0.85 10.56 -10.15
CA LEU A 71 -1.70 11.06 -9.06
C LEU A 71 -0.92 11.33 -7.77
N LEU A 72 0.35 10.95 -7.72
CA LEU A 72 1.14 10.93 -6.50
C LEU A 72 2.29 11.92 -6.55
N GLN A 73 2.63 12.48 -5.38
CA GLN A 73 3.84 13.25 -5.18
C GLN A 73 4.99 12.31 -4.82
N GLU A 74 6.21 12.74 -5.09
CA GLU A 74 7.40 12.02 -4.64
C GLU A 74 7.74 12.44 -3.21
N PHE A 75 8.08 11.46 -2.35
CA PHE A 75 8.62 11.74 -1.03
C PHE A 75 10.06 12.22 -1.11
N ASP A 76 10.87 11.51 -1.91
CA ASP A 76 12.27 11.82 -2.15
C ASP A 76 12.74 11.09 -3.42
N SER A 77 14.01 11.33 -3.81
CA SER A 77 14.56 10.77 -5.04
C SER A 77 14.81 9.25 -4.96
N VAL A 78 14.90 8.68 -3.77
CA VAL A 78 15.17 7.26 -3.56
C VAL A 78 13.87 6.47 -3.48
N ASN A 79 12.96 6.89 -2.59
CA ASN A 79 11.68 6.20 -2.38
C ASN A 79 10.64 6.55 -3.45
N ARG A 80 10.75 7.73 -4.02
CA ARG A 80 9.85 8.27 -5.05
C ARG A 80 8.42 8.35 -4.52
N HIS A 81 7.49 7.57 -5.08
CA HIS A 81 6.05 7.75 -4.83
C HIS A 81 5.51 6.95 -3.65
N THR A 82 6.32 6.08 -3.04
CA THR A 82 5.89 5.26 -1.91
C THR A 82 7.00 5.10 -0.89
N ILE A 83 6.61 4.95 0.38
CA ILE A 83 7.54 4.53 1.42
C ILE A 83 6.98 3.23 2.00
N PRO A 84 7.50 2.07 1.56
CA PRO A 84 7.04 0.77 2.06
C PRO A 84 7.86 0.32 3.27
N LEU A 85 7.20 -0.40 4.18
CA LEU A 85 7.84 -1.11 5.28
C LEU A 85 7.17 -2.48 5.39
N SER A 86 7.95 -3.54 5.31
CA SER A 86 7.44 -4.91 5.50
C SER A 86 8.16 -5.54 6.68
N VAL A 87 7.37 -6.10 7.60
CA VAL A 87 7.87 -6.68 8.85
C VAL A 87 7.17 -8.01 9.14
N ASP A 88 7.78 -8.80 10.02
CA ASP A 88 7.18 -10.05 10.46
C ASP A 88 6.03 -9.78 11.43
N LEU A 89 4.90 -10.41 11.16
CA LEU A 89 3.77 -10.35 12.08
C LEU A 89 3.95 -11.47 13.12
N ILE A 90 4.20 -11.09 14.36
CA ILE A 90 4.50 -12.05 15.43
C ILE A 90 3.32 -12.28 16.37
N HIS A 91 2.33 -11.39 16.38
CA HIS A 91 1.14 -11.53 17.20
C HIS A 91 0.00 -10.70 16.64
N SER A 92 -1.20 -11.23 16.71
CA SER A 92 -2.41 -10.52 16.31
C SER A 92 -3.56 -10.95 17.21
N THR A 93 -4.29 -9.97 17.74
CA THR A 93 -5.50 -10.23 18.55
C THR A 93 -6.69 -9.61 17.83
N VAL A 94 -7.71 -10.44 17.61
CA VAL A 94 -8.99 -10.00 17.04
C VAL A 94 -10.06 -10.22 18.09
N LYS A 95 -10.79 -9.16 18.42
CA LYS A 95 -11.85 -9.20 19.43
C LYS A 95 -13.22 -8.93 18.83
#